data_a40bf3f105e411d4de6a31d9bdaf8ba2
#
_entry.id   a40bf3f105e411d4de6a31d9bdaf8ba2
#
_cell.length_a   1.000
_cell.length_b   1.000
_cell.length_c   1.000
_cell.angle_alpha   90.00
_cell.angle_beta   90.00
_cell.angle_gamma   90.00
#
_symmetry.space_group_name_H-M   'P 1'
#
loop_
_entity.id
_entity.type
_entity.pdbx_description
1 polymer ?
#
loop_
_entity_poly.entity_id
_entity_poly.type
_entity_poly.pdbx_seq_one_letter_code
_entity_poly.pdbx_strand_id
1 'polypeptide(L)'
;MTARLLLLLATTLLAVAGALAETRQFELTIEEVDLEVAPGFSAKVWGFNGQVPGPLIHVREGDAVEVTVHNNTTLNHTIHWHGVYQTNTWPQDGVPDVTQLGIEPGDSFTYKFVVNKPGTLWYHCHVNVSEHIGLRGMWGPLIVDPKDPIPVEKEVTKDAILMFSGWNSEVAQEYGTGGKPGEVLNYFSINGKSFPMTQPLRVEEGDVLRLRLIGASIPTAFHTHGHDMLITHKDGLPLASPIAADVVALQPGERYDVIMRMDNPGIWMTHDHIEHHTTNNGKDHGGSMLVIEYEGVDKPEWYMWKDLEAEPDFYMVESMAKPHGLHDNPAFKGVEPAAERRRPARPAHGH
;
A
#
# COMPACT_ATOMS: atom_id res chain seq x y z
N MET A 1 -8.66 -65.08 44.71
CA MET A 1 -9.22 -63.69 44.56
C MET A 1 -8.19 -62.88 43.80
N THR A 2 -8.36 -62.76 42.49
CA THR A 2 -7.44 -62.05 41.60
C THR A 2 -8.11 -60.77 41.12
N ALA A 3 -7.63 -59.62 41.61
CA ALA A 3 -8.09 -58.32 41.15
C ALA A 3 -7.45 -57.96 39.82
N ARG A 4 -8.25 -57.77 38.75
CA ARG A 4 -7.84 -57.27 37.46
C ARG A 4 -7.89 -55.73 37.51
N LEU A 5 -6.73 -55.12 37.36
CA LEU A 5 -6.56 -53.67 37.19
C LEU A 5 -6.83 -53.34 35.73
N LEU A 6 -7.94 -52.63 35.44
CA LEU A 6 -8.19 -52.06 34.12
C LEU A 6 -7.49 -50.72 34.02
N LEU A 7 -6.49 -50.62 33.13
CA LEU A 7 -5.81 -49.36 32.77
C LEU A 7 -6.62 -48.70 31.65
N LEU A 8 -7.34 -47.64 31.93
CA LEU A 8 -7.95 -46.77 30.91
C LEU A 8 -6.86 -45.84 30.33
N LEU A 9 -6.45 -46.12 29.08
CA LEU A 9 -5.69 -45.16 28.28
C LEU A 9 -6.67 -44.11 27.74
N ALA A 10 -6.64 -42.88 28.30
CA ALA A 10 -7.29 -41.75 27.71
C ALA A 10 -6.33 -41.17 26.62
N THR A 11 -6.60 -41.44 25.35
CA THR A 11 -5.96 -40.77 24.22
C THR A 11 -6.60 -39.41 24.04
N THR A 12 -5.95 -38.38 24.53
CA THR A 12 -6.28 -36.99 24.16
C THR A 12 -5.86 -36.77 22.71
N LEU A 13 -6.83 -36.76 21.79
CA LEU A 13 -6.65 -36.22 20.46
C LEU A 13 -6.50 -34.70 20.61
N LEU A 14 -5.27 -34.17 20.49
CA LEU A 14 -5.07 -32.76 20.17
C LEU A 14 -5.52 -32.57 18.73
N ALA A 15 -6.69 -31.99 18.55
CA ALA A 15 -7.10 -31.45 17.26
C ALA A 15 -6.21 -30.22 16.99
N VAL A 16 -5.18 -30.41 16.19
CA VAL A 16 -4.49 -29.29 15.52
C VAL A 16 -5.51 -28.74 14.52
N ALA A 17 -6.26 -27.73 14.90
CA ALA A 17 -7.05 -26.95 13.98
C ALA A 17 -6.05 -26.16 13.10
N GLY A 18 -5.56 -26.81 12.04
CA GLY A 18 -4.97 -26.05 10.93
C GLY A 18 -6.05 -25.10 10.42
N ALA A 19 -5.80 -23.81 10.42
CA ALA A 19 -6.70 -22.85 9.80
C ALA A 19 -6.89 -23.31 8.34
N LEU A 20 -8.12 -23.70 8.02
CA LEU A 20 -8.49 -24.04 6.65
C LEU A 20 -8.31 -22.79 5.79
N ALA A 21 -7.78 -22.95 4.58
CA ALA A 21 -7.75 -21.89 3.59
C ALA A 21 -9.17 -21.35 3.40
N GLU A 22 -9.33 -20.04 3.58
CA GLU A 22 -10.63 -19.37 3.46
C GLU A 22 -10.74 -18.71 2.09
N THR A 23 -11.97 -18.55 1.60
CA THR A 23 -12.21 -17.66 0.46
C THR A 23 -12.41 -16.25 0.98
N ARG A 24 -11.53 -15.35 0.60
CA ARG A 24 -11.57 -13.93 0.95
C ARG A 24 -12.13 -13.15 -0.23
N GLN A 25 -13.17 -12.37 0.02
CA GLN A 25 -13.85 -11.59 -1.02
C GLN A 25 -13.62 -10.11 -0.80
N PHE A 26 -13.33 -9.38 -1.89
CA PHE A 26 -13.10 -7.94 -1.90
C PHE A 26 -13.84 -7.32 -3.08
N GLU A 27 -14.22 -6.05 -2.92
CA GLU A 27 -14.78 -5.22 -3.97
C GLU A 27 -13.95 -3.97 -4.14
N LEU A 28 -13.55 -3.67 -5.38
CA LEU A 28 -12.84 -2.46 -5.75
C LEU A 28 -13.65 -1.72 -6.81
N THR A 29 -13.93 -0.46 -6.57
CA THR A 29 -14.54 0.43 -7.55
C THR A 29 -13.50 1.41 -8.05
N ILE A 30 -13.23 1.42 -9.35
CA ILE A 30 -12.36 2.42 -9.98
C ILE A 30 -13.21 3.65 -10.26
N GLU A 31 -12.80 4.80 -9.73
CA GLU A 31 -13.54 6.05 -9.87
C GLU A 31 -12.62 7.27 -9.91
N GLU A 32 -13.15 8.38 -10.42
CA GLU A 32 -12.44 9.65 -10.45
C GLU A 32 -12.40 10.26 -9.04
N VAL A 33 -11.20 10.69 -8.61
CA VAL A 33 -10.95 11.23 -7.27
C VAL A 33 -10.12 12.50 -7.37
N ASP A 34 -10.46 13.51 -6.58
CA ASP A 34 -9.64 14.70 -6.34
C ASP A 34 -8.77 14.45 -5.11
N LEU A 35 -7.51 14.07 -5.33
CA LEU A 35 -6.55 13.78 -4.28
C LEU A 35 -5.75 15.03 -3.92
N GLU A 36 -5.92 15.57 -2.73
CA GLU A 36 -5.00 16.58 -2.21
C GLU A 36 -3.66 15.92 -1.85
N VAL A 37 -2.63 16.18 -2.65
CA VAL A 37 -1.28 15.60 -2.51
C VAL A 37 -0.42 16.45 -1.58
N ALA A 38 -0.47 17.77 -1.73
CA ALA A 38 0.30 18.73 -0.97
C ALA A 38 -0.56 19.99 -0.70
N PRO A 39 -0.21 20.85 0.28
CA PRO A 39 -0.93 22.08 0.51
C PRO A 39 -1.06 22.92 -0.77
N GLY A 40 -2.29 23.11 -1.25
CA GLY A 40 -2.59 23.85 -2.46
C GLY A 40 -2.35 23.11 -3.79
N PHE A 41 -2.08 21.81 -3.74
CA PHE A 41 -2.00 20.96 -4.92
C PHE A 41 -2.88 19.73 -4.78
N SER A 42 -3.90 19.61 -5.65
CA SER A 42 -4.73 18.42 -5.80
C SER A 42 -4.54 17.81 -7.17
N ALA A 43 -4.42 16.50 -7.22
CA ALA A 43 -4.30 15.72 -8.44
C ALA A 43 -5.65 15.06 -8.79
N LYS A 44 -6.04 15.14 -10.06
CA LYS A 44 -7.15 14.36 -10.63
C LYS A 44 -6.65 12.94 -10.88
N VAL A 45 -7.10 11.98 -10.11
CA VAL A 45 -6.63 10.59 -10.13
C VAL A 45 -7.77 9.62 -10.36
N TRP A 46 -7.44 8.34 -10.63
CA TRP A 46 -8.38 7.24 -10.62
C TRP A 46 -8.07 6.37 -9.39
N GLY A 47 -8.86 6.58 -8.34
CA GLY A 47 -8.71 5.83 -7.09
C GLY A 47 -9.46 4.51 -7.10
N PHE A 48 -9.08 3.60 -6.23
CA PHE A 48 -9.87 2.44 -5.88
C PHE A 48 -10.69 2.75 -4.62
N ASN A 49 -12.00 2.63 -4.70
CA ASN A 49 -12.92 2.99 -3.62
C ASN A 49 -12.72 4.44 -3.13
N GLY A 50 -12.50 5.37 -4.10
CA GLY A 50 -12.33 6.79 -3.84
C GLY A 50 -11.04 7.20 -3.14
N GLN A 51 -10.02 6.37 -3.11
CA GLN A 51 -8.79 6.65 -2.37
C GLN A 51 -7.51 6.25 -3.13
N VAL A 52 -6.39 6.88 -2.75
CA VAL A 52 -5.01 6.54 -3.18
C VAL A 52 -4.09 6.63 -1.94
N PRO A 53 -3.37 5.57 -1.59
CA PRO A 53 -3.42 4.20 -2.15
C PRO A 53 -4.82 3.59 -2.12
N GLY A 54 -5.09 2.66 -3.04
CA GLY A 54 -6.30 1.84 -2.95
C GLY A 54 -6.34 1.03 -1.64
N PRO A 55 -7.51 0.46 -1.27
CA PRO A 55 -7.68 -0.32 -0.05
C PRO A 55 -6.65 -1.44 0.10
N LEU A 56 -6.18 -1.67 1.31
CA LEU A 56 -5.33 -2.81 1.60
C LEU A 56 -6.11 -4.13 1.42
N ILE A 57 -5.59 -5.01 0.57
CA ILE A 57 -5.99 -6.41 0.54
C ILE A 57 -5.07 -7.16 1.49
N HIS A 58 -5.61 -7.64 2.63
CA HIS A 58 -4.85 -8.34 3.65
C HIS A 58 -5.37 -9.77 3.81
N VAL A 59 -4.54 -10.75 3.51
CA VAL A 59 -4.89 -12.16 3.45
C VAL A 59 -3.75 -13.02 4.00
N ARG A 60 -3.97 -14.33 4.07
CA ARG A 60 -2.96 -15.30 4.53
C ARG A 60 -2.51 -16.21 3.40
N GLU A 61 -1.30 -16.66 3.49
CA GLU A 61 -0.75 -17.67 2.57
C GLU A 61 -1.68 -18.88 2.48
N GLY A 62 -2.10 -19.21 1.27
CA GLY A 62 -3.00 -20.31 0.94
C GLY A 62 -4.48 -19.91 0.85
N ASP A 63 -4.85 -18.67 1.17
CA ASP A 63 -6.22 -18.20 0.98
C ASP A 63 -6.57 -18.17 -0.51
N ALA A 64 -7.82 -18.52 -0.82
CA ALA A 64 -8.44 -18.22 -2.10
C ALA A 64 -8.95 -16.76 -2.06
N VAL A 65 -8.62 -15.98 -3.08
CA VAL A 65 -8.97 -14.56 -3.18
C VAL A 65 -9.90 -14.37 -4.36
N GLU A 66 -11.02 -13.68 -4.12
CA GLU A 66 -11.94 -13.20 -5.14
C GLU A 66 -12.02 -11.68 -5.02
N VAL A 67 -11.64 -10.95 -6.09
CA VAL A 67 -11.75 -9.49 -6.14
C VAL A 67 -12.64 -9.10 -7.30
N THR A 68 -13.79 -8.51 -7.00
CA THR A 68 -14.66 -7.93 -8.02
C THR A 68 -14.29 -6.47 -8.22
N VAL A 69 -13.94 -6.12 -9.45
CA VAL A 69 -13.54 -4.76 -9.84
C VAL A 69 -14.64 -4.16 -10.70
N HIS A 70 -15.18 -3.03 -10.26
CA HIS A 70 -16.19 -2.24 -10.99
C HIS A 70 -15.50 -1.02 -11.62
N ASN A 71 -15.78 -0.75 -12.88
CA ASN A 71 -15.21 0.40 -13.59
C ASN A 71 -16.25 1.52 -13.73
N ASN A 72 -16.16 2.53 -12.86
CA ASN A 72 -16.99 3.73 -12.89
C ASN A 72 -16.33 4.92 -13.61
N THR A 73 -15.29 4.67 -14.39
CA THR A 73 -14.61 5.70 -15.18
C THR A 73 -15.06 5.70 -16.64
N THR A 74 -14.42 6.53 -17.47
CA THR A 74 -14.70 6.63 -18.91
C THR A 74 -13.69 5.85 -19.78
N LEU A 75 -12.71 5.23 -19.18
CA LEU A 75 -11.66 4.45 -19.84
C LEU A 75 -11.73 2.98 -19.43
N ASN A 76 -11.13 2.09 -20.20
CA ASN A 76 -10.98 0.69 -19.82
C ASN A 76 -9.81 0.52 -18.86
N HIS A 77 -9.92 -0.48 -17.97
CA HIS A 77 -8.89 -0.81 -16.98
C HIS A 77 -8.72 -2.31 -16.82
N THR A 78 -7.57 -2.73 -16.29
CA THR A 78 -7.33 -4.08 -15.76
C THR A 78 -6.57 -3.95 -14.46
N ILE A 79 -6.56 -5.00 -13.62
CA ILE A 79 -5.77 -5.02 -12.39
C ILE A 79 -4.77 -6.15 -12.45
N HIS A 80 -3.47 -5.81 -12.37
CA HIS A 80 -2.40 -6.75 -12.19
C HIS A 80 -2.07 -6.94 -10.71
N TRP A 81 -1.87 -8.18 -10.32
CA TRP A 81 -1.56 -8.61 -8.95
C TRP A 81 -0.05 -8.82 -8.81
N HIS A 82 0.67 -7.73 -8.64
CA HIS A 82 2.12 -7.70 -8.68
C HIS A 82 2.75 -8.51 -7.55
N GLY A 83 3.49 -9.56 -7.92
CA GLY A 83 4.15 -10.48 -6.99
C GLY A 83 3.32 -11.71 -6.63
N VAL A 84 2.04 -11.78 -7.00
CA VAL A 84 1.23 -12.99 -6.86
C VAL A 84 1.70 -14.04 -7.86
N TYR A 85 1.96 -15.25 -7.37
CA TYR A 85 2.30 -16.40 -8.23
C TYR A 85 1.01 -17.00 -8.78
N GLN A 86 0.66 -16.70 -10.01
CA GLN A 86 -0.59 -17.13 -10.65
C GLN A 86 -0.56 -18.64 -11.01
N THR A 87 -0.43 -19.50 -10.00
CA THR A 87 -0.34 -20.95 -10.20
C THR A 87 -1.64 -21.49 -10.81
N ASN A 88 -1.56 -21.93 -12.08
CA ASN A 88 -2.69 -22.41 -12.88
C ASN A 88 -3.82 -21.37 -13.07
N THR A 89 -3.58 -20.10 -12.77
CA THR A 89 -4.55 -19.00 -12.89
C THR A 89 -4.01 -17.82 -13.72
N TRP A 90 -3.09 -18.08 -14.65
CA TRP A 90 -2.50 -17.02 -15.49
C TRP A 90 -3.53 -16.10 -16.20
N PRO A 91 -4.76 -16.54 -16.55
CA PRO A 91 -5.77 -15.64 -17.12
C PRO A 91 -6.27 -14.57 -16.12
N GLN A 92 -5.90 -14.68 -14.84
CA GLN A 92 -6.24 -13.73 -13.77
C GLN A 92 -5.13 -12.68 -13.52
N ASP A 93 -4.05 -12.70 -14.33
CA ASP A 93 -2.88 -11.85 -14.14
C ASP A 93 -3.12 -10.36 -14.46
N GLY A 94 -4.17 -10.05 -15.20
CA GLY A 94 -4.62 -8.68 -15.41
C GLY A 94 -3.88 -7.89 -16.48
N VAL A 95 -3.16 -8.55 -17.40
CA VAL A 95 -2.46 -7.86 -18.50
C VAL A 95 -3.40 -7.77 -19.72
N PRO A 96 -3.74 -6.54 -20.17
CA PRO A 96 -4.66 -6.36 -21.30
C PRO A 96 -4.07 -6.98 -22.59
N ASP A 97 -4.94 -7.57 -23.39
CA ASP A 97 -4.62 -8.24 -24.66
C ASP A 97 -3.66 -9.43 -24.56
N VAL A 98 -3.26 -9.81 -23.35
CA VAL A 98 -2.42 -10.98 -23.07
C VAL A 98 -3.15 -12.00 -22.23
N THR A 99 -3.67 -11.60 -21.06
CA THR A 99 -4.37 -12.51 -20.14
C THR A 99 -5.87 -12.24 -20.06
N GLN A 100 -6.31 -11.04 -20.40
CA GLN A 100 -7.73 -10.64 -20.42
C GLN A 100 -7.96 -9.45 -21.37
N LEU A 101 -9.21 -9.14 -21.63
CA LEU A 101 -9.62 -7.85 -22.22
C LEU A 101 -9.81 -6.81 -21.10
N GLY A 102 -9.75 -5.52 -21.48
CA GLY A 102 -10.04 -4.43 -20.58
C GLY A 102 -11.46 -4.50 -19.98
N ILE A 103 -11.61 -4.08 -18.73
CA ILE A 103 -12.91 -3.84 -18.10
C ILE A 103 -13.44 -2.52 -18.64
N GLU A 104 -14.47 -2.59 -19.49
CA GLU A 104 -15.04 -1.41 -20.14
C GLU A 104 -15.78 -0.50 -19.14
N PRO A 105 -15.97 0.79 -19.47
CA PRO A 105 -16.76 1.70 -18.66
C PRO A 105 -18.16 1.16 -18.30
N GLY A 106 -18.44 1.03 -17.00
CA GLY A 106 -19.70 0.54 -16.46
C GLY A 106 -19.77 -0.99 -16.32
N ASP A 107 -18.73 -1.72 -16.74
CA ASP A 107 -18.62 -3.16 -16.57
C ASP A 107 -17.87 -3.54 -15.29
N SER A 108 -17.81 -4.83 -15.02
CA SER A 108 -17.04 -5.39 -13.90
C SER A 108 -16.36 -6.70 -14.31
N PHE A 109 -15.30 -7.04 -13.58
CA PHE A 109 -14.58 -8.31 -13.71
C PHE A 109 -14.23 -8.86 -12.32
N THR A 110 -14.39 -10.17 -12.13
CA THR A 110 -14.02 -10.83 -10.87
C THR A 110 -12.76 -11.66 -11.08
N TYR A 111 -11.68 -11.25 -10.45
CA TYR A 111 -10.43 -12.00 -10.38
C TYR A 111 -10.51 -13.09 -9.32
N LYS A 112 -9.97 -14.30 -9.63
CA LYS A 112 -9.97 -15.44 -8.72
C LYS A 112 -8.64 -16.15 -8.76
N PHE A 113 -7.93 -16.16 -7.64
CA PHE A 113 -6.61 -16.80 -7.52
C PHE A 113 -6.35 -17.27 -6.08
N VAL A 114 -5.29 -18.04 -5.90
CA VAL A 114 -4.82 -18.48 -4.58
C VAL A 114 -3.48 -17.80 -4.30
N VAL A 115 -3.35 -17.17 -3.13
CA VAL A 115 -2.11 -16.53 -2.69
C VAL A 115 -1.24 -17.56 -1.97
N ASN A 116 -0.40 -18.26 -2.70
CA ASN A 116 0.49 -19.31 -2.19
C ASN A 116 1.94 -18.87 -1.99
N LYS A 117 2.17 -17.55 -1.98
CA LYS A 117 3.46 -16.92 -1.70
C LYS A 117 3.22 -15.72 -0.77
N PRO A 118 3.76 -15.75 0.46
CA PRO A 118 3.59 -14.65 1.41
C PRO A 118 4.45 -13.44 1.06
N GLY A 119 4.19 -12.32 1.71
CA GLY A 119 5.02 -11.13 1.72
C GLY A 119 4.30 -9.83 1.40
N THR A 120 5.09 -8.80 1.21
CA THR A 120 4.64 -7.48 0.76
C THR A 120 4.52 -7.47 -0.75
N LEU A 121 3.27 -7.47 -1.22
CA LEU A 121 2.86 -7.41 -2.61
C LEU A 121 2.04 -6.14 -2.82
N TRP A 122 1.58 -5.91 -4.05
CA TRP A 122 0.71 -4.78 -4.36
C TRP A 122 -0.13 -5.07 -5.60
N TYR A 123 -1.11 -4.23 -5.88
CA TYR A 123 -1.91 -4.31 -7.10
C TYR A 123 -1.96 -2.97 -7.80
N HIS A 124 -2.13 -2.99 -9.12
CA HIS A 124 -2.17 -1.77 -9.91
C HIS A 124 -2.87 -1.99 -11.26
N CYS A 125 -3.32 -0.91 -11.87
CA CYS A 125 -3.81 -0.96 -13.25
C CYS A 125 -2.68 -1.34 -14.21
N HIS A 126 -3.00 -2.12 -15.25
CA HIS A 126 -2.02 -2.51 -16.27
C HIS A 126 -2.35 -1.98 -17.69
N VAL A 127 -3.38 -1.15 -17.81
CA VAL A 127 -3.67 -0.37 -19.03
C VAL A 127 -2.89 0.93 -18.97
N ASN A 128 -2.13 1.29 -20.03
CA ASN A 128 -1.36 2.53 -20.10
C ASN A 128 -0.60 2.86 -18.78
N VAL A 129 0.27 1.95 -18.38
CA VAL A 129 0.94 1.98 -17.05
C VAL A 129 1.68 3.30 -16.77
N SER A 130 2.23 3.95 -17.82
CA SER A 130 2.93 5.23 -17.67
C SER A 130 2.03 6.33 -17.12
N GLU A 131 0.76 6.34 -17.48
CA GLU A 131 -0.23 7.29 -16.97
C GLU A 131 -0.93 6.74 -15.73
N HIS A 132 -1.49 5.52 -15.80
CA HIS A 132 -2.37 5.00 -14.75
C HIS A 132 -1.63 4.76 -13.44
N ILE A 133 -0.42 4.19 -13.47
CA ILE A 133 0.42 4.03 -12.29
C ILE A 133 1.20 5.31 -12.02
N GLY A 134 1.89 5.83 -13.06
CA GLY A 134 2.88 6.88 -12.91
C GLY A 134 2.31 8.24 -12.55
N LEU A 135 1.07 8.56 -12.94
CA LEU A 135 0.50 9.90 -12.82
C LEU A 135 -0.91 9.91 -12.22
N ARG A 136 -1.60 8.76 -12.14
CA ARG A 136 -3.02 8.71 -11.79
C ARG A 136 -3.34 7.91 -10.52
N GLY A 137 -2.34 7.36 -9.84
CA GLY A 137 -2.53 6.78 -8.52
C GLY A 137 -3.24 5.42 -8.49
N MET A 138 -3.33 4.70 -9.62
CA MET A 138 -4.05 3.43 -9.71
C MET A 138 -3.26 2.26 -9.14
N TRP A 139 -3.00 2.29 -7.85
CA TRP A 139 -2.26 1.26 -7.12
C TRP A 139 -2.71 1.16 -5.66
N GLY A 140 -2.51 0.00 -5.06
CA GLY A 140 -2.79 -0.26 -3.66
C GLY A 140 -1.99 -1.45 -3.11
N PRO A 141 -1.84 -1.58 -1.78
CA PRO A 141 -1.07 -2.64 -1.15
C PRO A 141 -1.86 -3.96 -1.10
N LEU A 142 -1.11 -5.06 -1.22
CA LEU A 142 -1.59 -6.42 -0.99
C LEU A 142 -0.60 -7.11 -0.06
N ILE A 143 -1.04 -7.48 1.13
CA ILE A 143 -0.20 -8.13 2.13
C ILE A 143 -0.68 -9.58 2.31
N VAL A 144 0.27 -10.49 2.23
CA VAL A 144 0.02 -11.92 2.46
C VAL A 144 0.83 -12.37 3.66
N ASP A 145 0.16 -12.63 4.77
CA ASP A 145 0.81 -13.12 5.98
C ASP A 145 1.36 -14.54 5.77
N PRO A 146 2.61 -14.83 6.16
CA PRO A 146 3.19 -16.15 6.06
C PRO A 146 2.54 -17.13 7.06
N LYS A 147 2.47 -18.42 6.67
CA LYS A 147 2.14 -19.50 7.62
C LYS A 147 3.23 -19.69 8.67
N ASP A 148 4.47 -19.56 8.23
CA ASP A 148 5.66 -19.75 9.06
C ASP A 148 6.53 -18.51 8.98
N PRO A 149 6.25 -17.44 9.77
CA PRO A 149 7.05 -16.24 9.80
C PRO A 149 8.46 -16.52 10.32
N ILE A 150 9.46 -15.84 9.72
CA ILE A 150 10.85 -15.94 10.20
C ILE A 150 10.98 -15.36 11.62
N PRO A 151 12.00 -15.74 12.40
CA PRO A 151 12.08 -15.37 13.82
C PRO A 151 11.90 -13.88 14.11
N VAL A 152 12.52 -13.01 13.33
CA VAL A 152 12.45 -11.56 13.54
C VAL A 152 11.07 -10.96 13.25
N GLU A 153 10.28 -11.57 12.37
CA GLU A 153 8.90 -11.12 12.11
C GLU A 153 7.99 -11.34 13.34
N LYS A 154 8.31 -12.34 14.17
CA LYS A 154 7.55 -12.64 15.41
C LYS A 154 7.78 -11.61 16.51
N GLU A 155 8.81 -10.77 16.37
CA GLU A 155 9.13 -9.71 17.30
C GLU A 155 8.41 -8.40 16.95
N VAL A 156 7.86 -8.27 15.73
CA VAL A 156 7.22 -7.05 15.23
C VAL A 156 6.03 -6.65 16.10
N THR A 157 6.06 -5.43 16.62
CA THR A 157 4.99 -4.83 17.42
C THR A 157 4.19 -3.80 16.63
N LYS A 158 4.82 -3.16 15.63
CA LYS A 158 4.19 -2.20 14.71
C LYS A 158 4.55 -2.55 13.26
N ASP A 159 3.56 -2.51 12.39
CA ASP A 159 3.69 -2.89 10.98
C ASP A 159 3.06 -1.81 10.08
N ALA A 160 3.88 -1.10 9.31
CA ALA A 160 3.46 0.05 8.53
C ALA A 160 3.80 -0.11 7.04
N ILE A 161 2.97 0.47 6.17
CA ILE A 161 3.14 0.44 4.71
C ILE A 161 3.48 1.84 4.22
N LEU A 162 4.55 1.96 3.44
CA LEU A 162 4.97 3.18 2.77
C LEU A 162 5.06 2.92 1.26
N MET A 163 4.17 3.56 0.49
CA MET A 163 4.15 3.49 -0.98
C MET A 163 4.66 4.81 -1.56
N PHE A 164 5.71 4.74 -2.37
CA PHE A 164 6.39 5.92 -2.93
C PHE A 164 5.92 6.22 -4.35
N SER A 165 5.48 7.45 -4.57
CA SER A 165 4.98 7.87 -5.88
C SER A 165 5.30 9.33 -6.17
N GLY A 166 5.32 9.68 -7.48
CA GLY A 166 5.52 11.04 -7.96
C GLY A 166 4.34 11.54 -8.76
N TRP A 167 4.22 12.86 -8.88
CA TRP A 167 3.13 13.54 -9.54
C TRP A 167 3.66 14.66 -10.43
N ASN A 168 2.95 14.91 -11.53
CA ASN A 168 3.18 16.07 -12.39
C ASN A 168 1.98 17.03 -12.25
N SER A 169 2.21 18.21 -11.69
CA SER A 169 1.13 19.16 -11.41
C SER A 169 0.47 19.75 -12.66
N GLU A 170 1.13 19.72 -13.81
CA GLU A 170 0.54 20.20 -15.07
C GLU A 170 -0.45 19.19 -15.64
N VAL A 171 -0.08 17.90 -15.59
CA VAL A 171 -0.90 16.79 -16.11
C VAL A 171 -2.05 16.44 -15.17
N ALA A 172 -1.85 16.61 -13.88
CA ALA A 172 -2.79 16.19 -12.84
C ALA A 172 -4.05 17.09 -12.71
N GLN A 173 -4.25 18.07 -13.59
CA GLN A 173 -5.36 19.03 -13.48
C GLN A 173 -6.67 18.50 -14.10
N GLU A 174 -6.62 17.52 -14.97
CA GLU A 174 -7.79 16.99 -15.67
C GLU A 174 -7.83 15.46 -15.58
N TYR A 175 -9.04 14.89 -15.55
CA TYR A 175 -9.22 13.46 -15.71
C TYR A 175 -9.03 13.07 -17.17
N GLY A 176 -8.38 11.93 -17.41
CA GLY A 176 -8.17 11.41 -18.74
C GLY A 176 -6.79 11.71 -19.30
N THR A 177 -6.67 11.57 -20.59
CA THR A 177 -5.40 11.55 -21.33
C THR A 177 -4.58 12.84 -21.14
N GLY A 178 -3.34 12.73 -20.72
CA GLY A 178 -2.44 13.87 -20.60
C GLY A 178 -1.02 13.46 -20.28
N GLY A 179 -0.85 12.32 -19.65
CA GLY A 179 0.46 11.84 -19.26
C GLY A 179 1.25 11.28 -20.45
N LYS A 180 2.41 11.85 -20.71
CA LYS A 180 3.36 11.32 -21.68
C LYS A 180 4.54 10.68 -20.96
N PRO A 181 5.07 9.57 -21.47
CA PRO A 181 6.30 9.01 -20.95
C PRO A 181 7.42 10.07 -20.89
N GLY A 182 8.10 10.18 -19.75
CA GLY A 182 9.22 11.11 -19.58
C GLY A 182 8.84 12.51 -19.11
N GLU A 183 7.61 12.76 -18.71
CA GLU A 183 7.24 14.02 -18.08
C GLU A 183 7.93 14.21 -16.73
N VAL A 184 8.31 15.45 -16.43
CA VAL A 184 9.02 15.79 -15.20
C VAL A 184 8.06 15.77 -14.02
N LEU A 185 8.32 14.88 -13.07
CA LEU A 185 7.62 14.87 -11.79
C LEU A 185 8.11 16.05 -10.93
N ASN A 186 7.20 16.73 -10.26
CA ASN A 186 7.51 17.90 -9.44
C ASN A 186 6.88 17.88 -8.04
N TYR A 187 6.12 16.83 -7.73
CA TYR A 187 5.67 16.48 -6.37
C TYR A 187 5.95 15.01 -6.12
N PHE A 188 6.34 14.68 -4.88
CA PHE A 188 6.68 13.32 -4.47
C PHE A 188 5.95 12.99 -3.18
N SER A 189 5.54 11.76 -3.01
CA SER A 189 4.63 11.43 -1.91
C SER A 189 4.88 10.05 -1.31
N ILE A 190 4.50 9.94 -0.04
CA ILE A 190 4.34 8.68 0.68
C ILE A 190 2.85 8.48 0.89
N ASN A 191 2.30 7.35 0.45
CA ASN A 191 0.87 7.03 0.51
C ASN A 191 -0.02 8.15 -0.05
N GLY A 192 0.39 8.76 -1.18
CA GLY A 192 -0.35 9.82 -1.85
C GLY A 192 -0.26 11.20 -1.20
N LYS A 193 0.49 11.36 -0.12
CA LYS A 193 0.68 12.64 0.57
C LYS A 193 2.14 13.07 0.53
N SER A 194 2.35 14.35 0.18
CA SER A 194 3.65 15.02 0.29
C SER A 194 3.76 15.73 1.64
N PHE A 195 4.96 15.76 2.21
CA PHE A 195 5.25 16.59 3.36
C PHE A 195 4.83 18.06 3.10
N PRO A 196 4.21 18.78 4.06
CA PRO A 196 3.96 18.42 5.45
C PRO A 196 2.62 17.69 5.70
N MET A 197 1.94 17.19 4.67
CA MET A 197 0.68 16.45 4.85
C MET A 197 0.89 14.97 5.22
N THR A 198 2.13 14.49 5.17
CA THR A 198 2.49 13.19 5.77
C THR A 198 2.31 13.26 7.29
N GLN A 199 1.65 12.27 7.87
CA GLN A 199 1.46 12.19 9.32
C GLN A 199 2.76 11.72 10.01
N PRO A 200 3.04 12.13 11.27
CA PRO A 200 4.09 11.49 12.06
C PRO A 200 3.76 10.02 12.32
N LEU A 201 4.75 9.15 12.13
CA LEU A 201 4.67 7.75 12.51
C LEU A 201 5.02 7.63 14.00
N ARG A 202 4.07 7.27 14.84
CA ARG A 202 4.25 7.23 16.29
C ARG A 202 4.70 5.87 16.76
N VAL A 203 5.71 5.88 17.63
CA VAL A 203 6.32 4.69 18.22
C VAL A 203 6.55 4.89 19.72
N GLU A 204 6.67 3.78 20.44
CA GLU A 204 7.16 3.74 21.80
C GLU A 204 8.59 3.19 21.86
N GLU A 205 9.34 3.58 22.89
CA GLU A 205 10.63 2.95 23.16
C GLU A 205 10.45 1.45 23.41
N GLY A 206 11.23 0.64 22.68
CA GLY A 206 11.14 -0.82 22.72
C GLY A 206 10.28 -1.42 21.64
N ASP A 207 9.54 -0.63 20.85
CA ASP A 207 8.84 -1.14 19.68
C ASP A 207 9.81 -1.78 18.67
N VAL A 208 9.32 -2.79 17.98
CA VAL A 208 9.96 -3.38 16.80
C VAL A 208 9.09 -3.03 15.60
N LEU A 209 9.50 -1.99 14.89
CA LEU A 209 8.77 -1.44 13.75
C LEU A 209 9.18 -2.17 12.46
N ARG A 210 8.20 -2.72 11.74
CA ARG A 210 8.38 -3.14 10.37
C ARG A 210 7.84 -2.05 9.44
N LEU A 211 8.68 -1.60 8.50
CA LEU A 211 8.25 -0.79 7.37
C LEU A 211 8.22 -1.64 6.10
N ARG A 212 7.08 -1.69 5.44
CA ARG A 212 6.87 -2.32 4.14
C ARG A 212 6.98 -1.26 3.06
N LEU A 213 8.15 -1.17 2.45
CA LEU A 213 8.48 -0.18 1.43
C LEU A 213 8.04 -0.69 0.06
N ILE A 214 7.24 0.08 -0.66
CA ILE A 214 6.72 -0.26 -1.99
C ILE A 214 7.03 0.87 -2.97
N GLY A 215 7.85 0.62 -3.98
CA GLY A 215 8.08 1.55 -5.09
C GLY A 215 6.90 1.53 -6.05
N ALA A 216 5.96 2.47 -5.95
CA ALA A 216 4.81 2.50 -6.83
C ALA A 216 5.16 3.09 -8.21
N SER A 217 5.76 4.28 -8.27
CA SER A 217 6.02 4.94 -9.55
C SER A 217 7.36 5.66 -9.68
N ILE A 218 8.11 5.79 -8.59
CA ILE A 218 9.41 6.49 -8.59
C ILE A 218 10.53 5.61 -8.02
N PRO A 219 11.78 5.77 -8.49
CA PRO A 219 12.94 5.30 -7.74
C PRO A 219 13.02 6.07 -6.43
N THR A 220 13.46 5.40 -5.37
CA THR A 220 13.57 5.99 -4.02
C THR A 220 14.84 5.49 -3.36
N ALA A 221 15.53 6.36 -2.64
CA ALA A 221 16.62 6.02 -1.73
C ALA A 221 16.17 6.34 -0.30
N PHE A 222 15.34 5.46 0.26
CA PHE A 222 14.73 5.67 1.57
C PHE A 222 15.78 5.64 2.67
N HIS A 223 15.89 6.73 3.43
CA HIS A 223 16.85 6.94 4.51
C HIS A 223 16.12 7.27 5.82
N THR A 224 16.65 6.80 6.94
CA THR A 224 16.16 7.11 8.28
C THR A 224 17.25 7.71 9.14
N HIS A 225 16.89 8.68 9.97
CA HIS A 225 17.77 9.27 10.95
C HIS A 225 17.68 8.53 12.29
N GLY A 226 18.79 8.47 13.01
CA GLY A 226 18.84 7.96 14.39
C GLY A 226 18.66 6.46 14.58
N HIS A 227 18.38 5.71 13.52
CA HIS A 227 18.13 4.27 13.55
C HIS A 227 18.73 3.58 12.34
N ASP A 228 19.18 2.35 12.54
CA ASP A 228 19.54 1.44 11.46
C ASP A 228 18.33 0.59 11.04
N MET A 229 18.27 0.25 9.77
CA MET A 229 17.29 -0.67 9.19
C MET A 229 17.90 -2.06 9.00
N LEU A 230 17.16 -3.10 9.31
CA LEU A 230 17.48 -4.47 8.96
C LEU A 230 16.58 -4.91 7.81
N ILE A 231 17.12 -4.98 6.60
CA ILE A 231 16.40 -5.48 5.42
C ILE A 231 16.21 -6.98 5.59
N THR A 232 14.98 -7.43 5.69
CA THR A 232 14.59 -8.83 5.94
C THR A 232 14.02 -9.52 4.72
N HIS A 233 13.31 -8.77 3.85
CA HIS A 233 12.68 -9.30 2.64
C HIS A 233 12.94 -8.41 1.44
N LYS A 234 13.00 -9.04 0.28
CA LYS A 234 12.94 -8.37 -1.02
C LYS A 234 11.87 -9.03 -1.89
N ASP A 235 10.99 -8.21 -2.48
CA ASP A 235 9.91 -8.65 -3.39
C ASP A 235 9.01 -9.74 -2.77
N GLY A 236 8.76 -9.61 -1.46
CA GLY A 236 7.97 -10.54 -0.66
C GLY A 236 8.72 -11.81 -0.25
N LEU A 237 10.00 -11.98 -0.62
CA LEU A 237 10.79 -13.15 -0.28
C LEU A 237 11.75 -12.84 0.87
N PRO A 238 11.86 -13.70 1.89
CA PRO A 238 12.83 -13.54 2.94
C PRO A 238 14.25 -13.67 2.39
N LEU A 239 15.15 -12.79 2.84
CA LEU A 239 16.56 -12.91 2.54
C LEU A 239 17.19 -14.06 3.35
N ALA A 240 18.08 -14.82 2.73
CA ALA A 240 18.81 -15.88 3.42
C ALA A 240 19.64 -15.35 4.61
N SER A 241 20.07 -14.10 4.53
CA SER A 241 20.70 -13.36 5.62
C SER A 241 20.24 -11.90 5.54
N PRO A 242 19.59 -11.36 6.58
CA PRO A 242 19.22 -9.95 6.64
C PRO A 242 20.43 -9.02 6.50
N ILE A 243 20.21 -7.83 5.94
CA ILE A 243 21.28 -6.85 5.65
C ILE A 243 20.98 -5.59 6.45
N ALA A 244 21.94 -5.15 7.27
CA ALA A 244 21.87 -3.86 7.95
C ALA A 244 22.19 -2.72 6.96
N ALA A 245 21.38 -1.67 7.00
CA ALA A 245 21.53 -0.50 6.13
C ALA A 245 20.92 0.73 6.82
N ASP A 246 21.37 1.91 6.43
CA ASP A 246 20.73 3.19 6.76
C ASP A 246 20.02 3.82 5.54
N VAL A 247 20.28 3.28 4.36
CA VAL A 247 19.61 3.64 3.10
C VAL A 247 19.15 2.38 2.37
N VAL A 248 17.91 2.38 1.93
CA VAL A 248 17.34 1.33 1.07
C VAL A 248 16.96 1.93 -0.27
N ALA A 249 17.70 1.55 -1.32
CA ALA A 249 17.35 1.94 -2.69
C ALA A 249 16.35 0.94 -3.29
N LEU A 250 15.18 1.45 -3.74
CA LEU A 250 14.17 0.65 -4.40
C LEU A 250 13.74 1.30 -5.72
N GLN A 251 13.45 0.48 -6.72
CA GLN A 251 12.94 0.90 -8.02
C GLN A 251 11.41 0.72 -8.08
N PRO A 252 10.74 1.36 -9.04
CA PRO A 252 9.32 1.07 -9.30
C PRO A 252 9.09 -0.44 -9.48
N GLY A 253 8.12 -0.98 -8.72
CA GLY A 253 7.81 -2.40 -8.69
C GLY A 253 8.56 -3.19 -7.61
N GLU A 254 9.68 -2.71 -7.08
CA GLU A 254 10.37 -3.39 -5.98
C GLU A 254 9.69 -3.16 -4.64
N ARG A 255 9.81 -4.15 -3.73
CA ARG A 255 9.32 -4.08 -2.34
C ARG A 255 10.40 -4.59 -1.41
N TYR A 256 10.55 -3.91 -0.28
CA TYR A 256 11.44 -4.31 0.80
C TYR A 256 10.71 -4.25 2.13
N ASP A 257 10.88 -5.28 2.96
CA ASP A 257 10.50 -5.19 4.36
C ASP A 257 11.75 -4.92 5.18
N VAL A 258 11.72 -3.85 5.95
CA VAL A 258 12.79 -3.47 6.86
C VAL A 258 12.26 -3.47 8.30
N ILE A 259 13.11 -3.91 9.23
CA ILE A 259 12.81 -3.92 10.66
C ILE A 259 13.75 -2.92 11.34
N MET A 260 13.17 -2.09 12.19
CA MET A 260 13.86 -1.09 13.00
C MET A 260 13.53 -1.34 14.47
N ARG A 261 14.56 -1.29 15.32
CA ARG A 261 14.34 -1.32 16.78
C ARG A 261 14.27 0.11 17.28
N MET A 262 13.16 0.43 17.94
CA MET A 262 12.91 1.77 18.48
C MET A 262 13.58 1.90 19.85
N ASP A 263 14.89 2.14 19.86
CA ASP A 263 15.75 2.20 21.04
C ASP A 263 16.48 3.55 21.22
N ASN A 264 16.10 4.55 20.42
CA ASN A 264 16.69 5.88 20.45
C ASN A 264 15.56 6.95 20.52
N PRO A 265 14.96 7.18 21.70
CA PRO A 265 13.86 8.13 21.85
C PRO A 265 14.17 9.54 21.34
N GLY A 266 13.26 10.07 20.51
CA GLY A 266 13.45 11.37 19.89
C GLY A 266 12.36 11.69 18.84
N ILE A 267 12.64 12.69 18.04
CA ILE A 267 11.86 13.06 16.85
C ILE A 267 12.81 12.96 15.67
N TRP A 268 12.59 11.96 14.81
CA TRP A 268 13.53 11.59 13.78
C TRP A 268 12.94 11.72 12.39
N MET A 269 13.64 12.46 11.51
CA MET A 269 13.27 12.54 10.10
C MET A 269 13.54 11.21 9.40
N THR A 270 12.65 10.83 8.48
CA THR A 270 12.93 9.82 7.46
C THR A 270 12.46 10.35 6.11
N HIS A 271 13.22 10.12 5.06
CA HIS A 271 13.00 10.76 3.76
C HIS A 271 13.65 10.00 2.61
N ASP A 272 13.25 10.35 1.38
CA ASP A 272 13.97 9.98 0.18
C ASP A 272 15.27 10.78 0.09
N HIS A 273 16.40 10.14 -0.14
CA HIS A 273 17.72 10.78 -0.25
C HIS A 273 18.05 11.21 -1.69
N ILE A 274 17.11 11.11 -2.62
CA ILE A 274 17.17 11.79 -3.92
C ILE A 274 16.67 13.21 -3.67
N GLU A 275 17.56 14.19 -3.68
CA GLU A 275 17.33 15.54 -3.10
C GLU A 275 16.04 16.22 -3.61
N HIS A 276 15.78 16.18 -4.93
CA HIS A 276 14.59 16.82 -5.49
C HIS A 276 13.28 16.12 -5.09
N HIS A 277 13.34 14.86 -4.60
CA HIS A 277 12.18 14.15 -4.06
C HIS A 277 11.72 14.67 -2.69
N THR A 278 12.50 15.55 -2.05
CA THR A 278 12.13 16.22 -0.80
C THR A 278 11.63 17.64 -1.02
N THR A 279 11.10 17.90 -2.23
CA THR A 279 10.55 19.22 -2.59
C THR A 279 9.10 19.11 -3.06
N ASN A 280 8.35 20.21 -2.92
CA ASN A 280 7.04 20.42 -3.54
C ASN A 280 7.18 21.47 -4.63
N ASN A 281 7.17 21.06 -5.89
CA ASN A 281 7.37 21.93 -7.05
C ASN A 281 8.64 22.81 -6.90
N GLY A 282 9.76 22.17 -6.53
CA GLY A 282 11.05 22.81 -6.33
C GLY A 282 11.18 23.64 -5.05
N LYS A 283 10.19 23.63 -4.17
CA LYS A 283 10.29 24.26 -2.85
C LYS A 283 10.74 23.22 -1.83
N ASP A 284 11.79 23.53 -1.10
CA ASP A 284 12.32 22.70 -0.01
C ASP A 284 11.30 22.44 1.10
N HIS A 285 11.55 21.40 1.88
CA HIS A 285 10.67 20.90 2.94
C HIS A 285 9.32 20.43 2.40
N GLY A 286 9.37 19.48 1.47
CA GLY A 286 8.24 18.86 0.81
C GLY A 286 8.51 17.40 0.47
N GLY A 287 7.69 16.85 -0.40
CA GLY A 287 7.94 15.56 -1.03
C GLY A 287 7.85 14.34 -0.10
N SER A 288 8.66 13.33 -0.42
CA SER A 288 8.69 12.04 0.26
C SER A 288 9.47 12.10 1.58
N MET A 289 8.89 12.76 2.56
CA MET A 289 9.42 12.92 3.92
C MET A 289 8.33 12.60 4.94
N LEU A 290 8.69 12.00 6.07
CA LEU A 290 7.85 11.85 7.25
C LEU A 290 8.70 11.85 8.52
N VAL A 291 8.09 11.93 9.68
CA VAL A 291 8.78 11.92 10.97
C VAL A 291 8.40 10.66 11.74
N ILE A 292 9.38 10.00 12.34
CA ILE A 292 9.17 9.03 13.40
C ILE A 292 9.19 9.78 14.73
N GLU A 293 8.10 9.74 15.46
CA GLU A 293 7.90 10.47 16.70
C GLU A 293 7.70 9.50 17.86
N TYR A 294 8.62 9.54 18.84
CA TYR A 294 8.47 8.74 20.04
C TYR A 294 7.45 9.35 20.99
N GLU A 295 6.60 8.51 21.58
CA GLU A 295 5.67 8.94 22.61
C GLU A 295 6.41 9.43 23.87
N GLY A 296 5.88 10.47 24.47
CA GLY A 296 6.46 11.05 25.69
C GLY A 296 7.69 11.95 25.49
N VAL A 297 8.15 12.15 24.26
CA VAL A 297 9.23 13.09 23.97
C VAL A 297 8.69 14.53 23.95
N ASP A 298 9.39 15.43 24.64
CA ASP A 298 9.05 16.86 24.68
C ASP A 298 9.19 17.48 23.27
N LYS A 299 8.09 18.07 22.80
CA LYS A 299 8.04 18.72 21.50
C LYS A 299 8.37 20.20 21.64
N PRO A 300 9.43 20.71 20.96
CA PRO A 300 9.74 22.13 21.00
C PRO A 300 8.65 22.98 20.36
N GLU A 301 8.57 24.27 20.78
CA GLU A 301 7.53 25.20 20.30
C GLU A 301 7.51 25.38 18.78
N TRP A 302 8.65 25.25 18.13
CA TRP A 302 8.77 25.39 16.68
C TRP A 302 8.47 24.09 15.90
N TYR A 303 8.19 22.97 16.61
CA TYR A 303 7.88 21.71 15.93
C TYR A 303 6.50 21.80 15.28
N MET A 304 6.47 21.63 13.96
CA MET A 304 5.28 21.93 13.16
C MET A 304 4.07 21.05 13.45
N TRP A 305 4.29 19.85 14.00
CA TRP A 305 3.22 18.95 14.42
C TRP A 305 3.04 18.87 15.93
N LYS A 306 3.49 19.90 16.67
CA LYS A 306 3.40 19.94 18.13
C LYS A 306 1.97 19.69 18.63
N ASP A 307 0.99 20.36 18.02
CA ASP A 307 -0.42 20.32 18.40
C ASP A 307 -1.25 19.44 17.46
N LEU A 308 -0.61 18.65 16.57
CA LEU A 308 -1.32 17.76 15.70
C LEU A 308 -1.83 16.57 16.51
N GLU A 309 -3.16 16.41 16.59
CA GLU A 309 -3.78 15.14 16.93
C GLU A 309 -3.54 14.18 15.76
N ALA A 310 -2.32 13.64 15.68
CA ALA A 310 -1.99 12.69 14.64
C ALA A 310 -2.84 11.44 14.81
N GLU A 311 -3.32 10.95 13.71
CA GLU A 311 -3.99 9.66 13.68
C GLU A 311 -2.94 8.56 13.85
N PRO A 312 -2.88 7.89 15.01
CA PRO A 312 -1.75 7.02 15.37
C PRO A 312 -1.58 5.87 14.39
N ASP A 313 -2.62 5.54 13.63
CA ASP A 313 -2.68 4.36 12.79
C ASP A 313 -2.60 4.68 11.28
N PHE A 314 -2.25 5.91 10.91
CA PHE A 314 -2.26 6.37 9.51
C PHE A 314 -1.53 5.42 8.54
N TYR A 315 -0.40 4.87 8.94
CA TYR A 315 0.41 3.96 8.11
C TYR A 315 0.22 2.47 8.46
N MET A 316 -0.48 2.16 9.55
CA MET A 316 -0.50 0.82 10.11
C MET A 316 -1.33 -0.17 9.29
N VAL A 317 -0.79 -1.36 9.08
CA VAL A 317 -1.46 -2.48 8.39
C VAL A 317 -2.83 -2.77 9.02
N GLU A 318 -2.92 -2.79 10.35
CA GLU A 318 -4.18 -3.06 11.06
C GLU A 318 -5.26 -2.03 10.78
N SER A 319 -4.89 -0.76 10.66
CA SER A 319 -5.83 0.32 10.33
C SER A 319 -6.25 0.26 8.88
N MET A 320 -5.31 0.09 7.97
CA MET A 320 -5.57 0.01 6.53
C MET A 320 -6.39 -1.22 6.14
N ALA A 321 -6.34 -2.31 6.92
CA ALA A 321 -7.08 -3.55 6.68
C ALA A 321 -8.53 -3.52 7.13
N LYS A 322 -8.95 -2.51 7.92
CA LYS A 322 -10.35 -2.41 8.36
C LYS A 322 -11.24 -2.03 7.19
N PRO A 323 -12.41 -2.68 7.01
CA PRO A 323 -13.38 -2.24 6.03
C PRO A 323 -13.93 -0.88 6.48
N HIS A 324 -13.53 0.17 5.80
CA HIS A 324 -14.01 1.52 6.07
C HIS A 324 -14.82 2.03 4.89
N GLY A 325 -15.86 2.80 5.18
CA GLY A 325 -16.38 3.74 4.19
C GLY A 325 -15.28 4.75 3.83
N LEU A 326 -15.30 5.25 2.61
CA LEU A 326 -14.31 6.15 2.01
C LEU A 326 -13.86 7.31 2.91
N HIS A 327 -14.75 7.78 3.80
CA HIS A 327 -14.53 8.94 4.65
C HIS A 327 -14.10 8.61 6.07
N ASP A 328 -14.07 7.33 6.44
CA ASP A 328 -13.82 6.89 7.82
C ASP A 328 -12.42 6.33 8.04
N ASN A 329 -11.61 6.16 6.97
CA ASN A 329 -10.23 5.73 7.11
C ASN A 329 -9.32 6.94 7.31
N PRO A 330 -8.72 7.09 8.49
CA PRO A 330 -7.85 8.21 8.80
C PRO A 330 -6.67 8.36 7.82
N ALA A 331 -6.14 7.26 7.32
CA ALA A 331 -5.05 7.25 6.34
C ALA A 331 -5.38 8.01 5.05
N PHE A 332 -6.65 8.26 4.76
CA PHE A 332 -7.09 8.81 3.49
C PHE A 332 -7.95 10.08 3.62
N LYS A 333 -7.92 10.75 4.76
CA LYS A 333 -8.55 12.07 4.91
C LYS A 333 -8.00 13.05 3.87
N GLY A 334 -8.89 13.85 3.27
CA GLY A 334 -8.56 14.77 2.19
C GLY A 334 -8.62 14.17 0.79
N VAL A 335 -9.06 12.90 0.66
CA VAL A 335 -9.45 12.33 -0.63
C VAL A 335 -10.94 12.57 -0.81
N GLU A 336 -11.32 13.35 -1.80
CA GLU A 336 -12.73 13.59 -2.11
C GLU A 336 -13.09 12.94 -3.46
N PRO A 337 -14.19 12.18 -3.53
CA PRO A 337 -14.69 11.66 -4.80
C PRO A 337 -14.98 12.82 -5.74
N ALA A 338 -14.60 12.70 -7.00
CA ALA A 338 -15.00 13.67 -8.01
C ALA A 338 -16.53 13.76 -8.09
N ALA A 339 -17.08 14.97 -8.13
CA ALA A 339 -18.51 15.16 -8.24
C ALA A 339 -19.05 14.36 -9.42
N GLU A 340 -20.14 13.61 -9.20
CA GLU A 340 -20.81 12.80 -10.23
C GLU A 340 -21.00 13.60 -11.51
N ARG A 341 -20.15 13.36 -12.49
CA ARG A 341 -20.35 13.90 -13.82
C ARG A 341 -21.50 13.12 -14.45
N ARG A 342 -22.62 13.77 -14.68
CA ARG A 342 -23.71 13.21 -15.45
C ARG A 342 -23.14 12.70 -16.78
N ARG A 343 -23.19 11.39 -17.01
CA ARG A 343 -22.78 10.76 -18.27
C ARG A 343 -23.51 11.48 -19.41
N PRO A 344 -22.82 11.93 -20.46
CA PRO A 344 -23.54 12.31 -21.68
C PRO A 344 -24.31 11.06 -22.16
N ALA A 345 -25.60 11.25 -22.46
CA ALA A 345 -26.42 10.18 -22.98
C ALA A 345 -25.74 9.56 -24.20
N ARG A 346 -25.56 8.22 -24.20
CA ARG A 346 -25.07 7.49 -25.38
C ARG A 346 -25.88 7.91 -26.60
N PRO A 347 -25.24 8.30 -27.72
CA PRO A 347 -26.00 8.46 -28.97
C PRO A 347 -26.62 7.10 -29.31
N ALA A 348 -27.89 7.07 -29.52
CA ALA A 348 -28.60 5.89 -29.99
C ALA A 348 -27.97 5.47 -31.32
N HIS A 349 -27.34 4.29 -31.33
CA HIS A 349 -26.94 3.66 -32.58
C HIS A 349 -28.22 3.31 -33.32
N GLY A 350 -28.57 4.12 -34.34
CA GLY A 350 -29.59 3.76 -35.31
C GLY A 350 -29.15 2.52 -36.08
N HIS A 351 -30.08 1.59 -36.24
CA HIS A 351 -29.98 0.38 -37.03
C HIS A 351 -29.72 0.68 -38.51
#